data_bd5ce331bbad7dfec9dd9c8ac2ec83d5
#
_entry.id   bd5ce331bbad7dfec9dd9c8ac2ec83d5
#
_cell.length_a   1.000
_cell.length_b   1.000
_cell.length_c   1.000
_cell.angle_alpha   90.00
_cell.angle_beta   90.00
_cell.angle_gamma   90.00
#
_symmetry.space_group_name_H-M   'P 1'
#
loop_
_entity.id
_entity.type
_entity.pdbx_description
1 polymer ?
#
loop_
_entity_poly.entity_id
_entity_poly.type
_entity_poly.pdbx_seq_one_letter_code
_entity_poly.pdbx_strand_id
1 'polypeptide(L)'
;MELKFVIGMLIVGIGFALMLPVDEPLEENKIVKGYVSSPIKNLHREPASARSYARSMVSDQEYEALHELIDLESKWDSDAQNPRSTAYGLAQFVDKTWDLVEIEKSADYRIQLIAAQKYVMMRYGSWVKALEHHKQYGWY
;
A
#
# COMPACT_ATOMS: atom_id res chain seq x y z
N MET A 1 12.65 -54.81 -15.61
CA MET A 1 12.86 -54.58 -17.05
C MET A 1 11.54 -54.12 -17.62
N GLU A 2 11.27 -52.87 -17.63
CA GLU A 2 10.21 -52.24 -18.43
C GLU A 2 10.57 -50.79 -18.66
N LEU A 3 10.80 -50.49 -19.93
CA LEU A 3 11.23 -49.23 -20.50
C LEU A 3 10.00 -48.36 -20.74
N LYS A 4 9.86 -47.28 -19.98
CA LYS A 4 8.76 -46.30 -20.21
C LYS A 4 9.27 -45.16 -21.08
N PHE A 5 8.77 -45.14 -22.30
CA PHE A 5 8.91 -44.08 -23.28
C PHE A 5 8.27 -42.80 -22.77
N VAL A 6 9.03 -41.75 -22.71
CA VAL A 6 8.49 -40.38 -22.55
C VAL A 6 8.37 -39.79 -23.96
N ILE A 7 7.15 -39.65 -24.40
CA ILE A 7 6.82 -38.95 -25.65
C ILE A 7 6.82 -37.47 -25.36
N GLY A 8 7.86 -36.77 -25.84
CA GLY A 8 7.92 -35.32 -25.88
C GLY A 8 6.99 -34.79 -26.96
N MET A 9 5.96 -34.08 -26.55
CA MET A 9 5.07 -33.38 -27.49
C MET A 9 5.58 -31.98 -27.74
N LEU A 10 6.20 -31.79 -28.88
CA LEU A 10 6.67 -30.52 -29.41
C LEU A 10 5.45 -29.75 -29.95
N ILE A 11 4.99 -28.74 -29.23
CA ILE A 11 3.97 -27.80 -29.72
C ILE A 11 4.68 -26.69 -30.47
N VAL A 12 4.67 -26.75 -31.79
CA VAL A 12 5.06 -25.65 -32.66
C VAL A 12 3.91 -24.66 -32.70
N GLY A 13 4.03 -23.58 -31.94
CA GLY A 13 3.10 -22.45 -32.00
C GLY A 13 3.37 -21.58 -33.24
N ILE A 14 2.52 -21.70 -34.24
CA ILE A 14 2.52 -20.80 -35.38
C ILE A 14 1.92 -19.48 -34.91
N GLY A 15 2.77 -18.46 -34.78
CA GLY A 15 2.36 -17.11 -34.50
C GLY A 15 1.62 -16.50 -35.66
N PHE A 16 0.29 -16.36 -35.56
CA PHE A 16 -0.50 -15.58 -36.48
C PHE A 16 -0.44 -14.11 -36.05
N ALA A 17 0.47 -13.36 -36.62
CA ALA A 17 0.50 -11.92 -36.48
C ALA A 17 -0.69 -11.33 -37.22
N LEU A 18 -1.75 -10.97 -36.49
CA LEU A 18 -2.81 -10.11 -37.02
C LEU A 18 -2.25 -8.70 -37.18
N MET A 19 -1.91 -8.40 -38.42
CA MET A 19 -1.56 -7.06 -38.86
C MET A 19 -2.85 -6.24 -38.90
N LEU A 20 -3.06 -5.43 -37.87
CA LEU A 20 -4.12 -4.42 -37.86
C LEU A 20 -3.70 -3.27 -38.80
N PRO A 21 -4.57 -2.79 -39.68
CA PRO A 21 -4.25 -1.66 -40.50
C PRO A 21 -4.12 -0.40 -39.64
N VAL A 22 -2.93 0.18 -39.66
CA VAL A 22 -2.67 1.55 -39.21
C VAL A 22 -3.05 2.40 -40.43
N ASP A 23 -4.16 3.11 -40.31
CA ASP A 23 -4.44 4.36 -41.03
C ASP A 23 -5.92 4.74 -40.87
N GLU A 24 -6.25 5.37 -39.74
CA GLU A 24 -7.26 6.39 -39.76
C GLU A 24 -6.68 7.67 -39.14
N PRO A 25 -6.67 8.79 -39.86
CA PRO A 25 -6.29 10.07 -39.29
C PRO A 25 -7.32 10.48 -38.23
N LEU A 26 -6.83 10.80 -37.04
CA LEU A 26 -7.63 11.38 -35.99
C LEU A 26 -8.35 12.63 -36.53
N GLU A 27 -9.65 12.56 -36.66
CA GLU A 27 -10.46 13.73 -36.96
C GLU A 27 -10.27 14.80 -35.88
N GLU A 28 -9.61 15.85 -36.30
CA GLU A 28 -9.41 17.08 -35.55
C GLU A 28 -10.77 17.79 -35.36
N ASN A 29 -11.13 18.01 -34.10
CA ASN A 29 -12.06 19.04 -33.69
C ASN A 29 -13.54 18.97 -34.12
N LYS A 30 -14.34 18.19 -33.36
CA LYS A 30 -15.68 18.68 -33.02
C LYS A 30 -15.67 19.29 -31.64
N ILE A 31 -15.47 20.60 -31.59
CA ILE A 31 -15.73 21.42 -30.39
C ILE A 31 -17.23 21.30 -30.08
N VAL A 32 -17.58 20.43 -29.14
CA VAL A 32 -18.90 20.44 -28.52
C VAL A 32 -18.92 21.63 -27.57
N LYS A 33 -19.39 22.78 -28.06
CA LYS A 33 -19.74 23.93 -27.24
C LYS A 33 -20.80 23.46 -26.25
N GLY A 34 -20.46 23.40 -24.96
CA GLY A 34 -21.47 23.28 -23.91
C GLY A 34 -21.15 22.46 -22.68
N TYR A 35 -19.98 21.85 -22.59
CA TYR A 35 -19.56 21.27 -21.32
C TYR A 35 -18.42 22.11 -20.74
N VAL A 36 -18.77 23.04 -19.85
CA VAL A 36 -17.78 23.65 -18.98
C VAL A 36 -17.31 22.52 -18.06
N SER A 37 -16.29 21.78 -18.48
CA SER A 37 -15.58 20.90 -17.59
C SER A 37 -15.00 21.77 -16.48
N SER A 38 -15.59 21.69 -15.31
CA SER A 38 -14.92 22.14 -14.10
C SER A 38 -13.50 21.62 -14.16
N PRO A 39 -12.47 22.44 -13.94
CA PRO A 39 -11.10 21.95 -13.99
C PRO A 39 -11.00 20.79 -13.03
N ILE A 40 -10.59 19.62 -13.54
CA ILE A 40 -10.26 18.44 -12.71
C ILE A 40 -9.02 18.84 -11.89
N LYS A 41 -9.28 19.55 -10.82
CA LYS A 41 -8.24 20.20 -10.00
C LYS A 41 -7.60 19.24 -9.01
N ASN A 42 -7.92 17.93 -9.02
CA ASN A 42 -7.52 17.02 -7.96
C ASN A 42 -7.05 15.62 -8.39
N LEU A 43 -6.47 15.46 -9.59
CA LEU A 43 -6.03 14.13 -10.01
C LEU A 43 -4.77 13.61 -9.29
N HIS A 44 -4.01 14.46 -8.61
CA HIS A 44 -2.83 14.09 -7.81
C HIS A 44 -2.66 15.04 -6.61
N ARG A 45 -3.72 15.21 -5.80
CA ARG A 45 -3.49 15.86 -4.52
C ARG A 45 -2.89 14.82 -3.59
N GLU A 46 -1.60 14.94 -3.32
CA GLU A 46 -0.94 14.21 -2.25
C GLU A 46 -1.78 14.31 -0.97
N PRO A 47 -1.99 13.19 -0.25
CA PRO A 47 -2.74 13.22 1.00
C PRO A 47 -2.16 14.27 1.94
N ALA A 48 -2.97 15.25 2.34
CA ALA A 48 -2.52 16.39 3.13
C ALA A 48 -2.24 16.06 4.61
N SER A 49 -2.48 14.80 5.04
CA SER A 49 -2.28 14.36 6.42
C SER A 49 -1.98 12.86 6.51
N ALA A 50 -1.35 12.45 7.61
CA ALA A 50 -1.09 11.04 7.88
C ALA A 50 -2.38 10.20 7.87
N ARG A 51 -3.50 10.71 8.41
CA ARG A 51 -4.78 10.01 8.42
C ARG A 51 -5.36 9.81 7.01
N SER A 52 -5.30 10.83 6.16
CA SER A 52 -5.81 10.68 4.78
C SER A 52 -4.94 9.75 3.94
N TYR A 53 -3.63 9.74 4.19
CA TYR A 53 -2.72 8.79 3.56
C TYR A 53 -3.00 7.35 4.03
N ALA A 54 -3.11 7.12 5.34
CA ALA A 54 -3.44 5.81 5.89
C ALA A 54 -4.75 5.25 5.33
N ARG A 55 -5.79 6.12 5.22
CA ARG A 55 -7.07 5.73 4.62
C ARG A 55 -6.96 5.29 3.16
N SER A 56 -6.02 5.85 2.41
CA SER A 56 -5.78 5.46 1.02
C SER A 56 -5.03 4.13 0.86
N MET A 57 -4.40 3.62 1.94
CA MET A 57 -3.57 2.41 1.90
C MET A 57 -4.35 1.11 2.11
N VAL A 58 -5.51 1.17 2.74
CA VAL A 58 -6.25 -0.01 3.21
C VAL A 58 -7.75 0.12 2.96
N SER A 59 -8.50 -0.98 3.12
CA SER A 59 -9.97 -0.95 3.08
C SER A 59 -10.56 -0.20 4.28
N ASP A 60 -11.82 0.21 4.20
CA ASP A 60 -12.49 0.94 5.30
C ASP A 60 -12.46 0.12 6.61
N GLN A 61 -12.68 -1.19 6.55
CA GLN A 61 -12.64 -2.05 7.74
C GLN A 61 -11.24 -2.09 8.40
N GLU A 62 -10.20 -2.23 7.58
CA GLU A 62 -8.80 -2.20 8.05
C GLU A 62 -8.40 -0.82 8.55
N TYR A 63 -8.96 0.25 7.94
CA TYR A 63 -8.65 1.62 8.36
C TYR A 63 -9.12 1.92 9.78
N GLU A 64 -10.31 1.48 10.17
CA GLU A 64 -10.80 1.72 11.54
C GLU A 64 -9.86 1.08 12.57
N ALA A 65 -9.38 -0.13 12.30
CA ALA A 65 -8.42 -0.81 13.18
C ALA A 65 -7.04 -0.12 13.18
N LEU A 66 -6.54 0.26 12.01
CA LEU A 66 -5.30 1.03 11.86
C LEU A 66 -5.41 2.36 12.63
N HIS A 67 -6.53 3.08 12.44
CA HIS A 67 -6.76 4.37 13.06
C HIS A 67 -6.72 4.27 14.58
N GLU A 68 -7.43 3.30 15.16
CA GLU A 68 -7.48 3.09 16.60
C GLU A 68 -6.09 2.70 17.13
N LEU A 69 -5.37 1.80 16.45
CA LEU A 69 -4.05 1.36 16.89
C LEU A 69 -3.04 2.52 16.90
N ILE A 70 -2.96 3.29 15.82
CA ILE A 70 -2.06 4.46 15.75
C ILE A 70 -2.45 5.55 16.75
N ASP A 71 -3.76 5.71 17.03
CA ASP A 71 -4.20 6.63 18.07
C ASP A 71 -3.76 6.19 19.47
N LEU A 72 -3.77 4.89 19.75
CA LEU A 72 -3.27 4.33 21.01
C LEU A 72 -1.76 4.53 21.16
N GLU A 73 -0.98 4.37 20.08
CA GLU A 73 0.48 4.44 20.10
C GLU A 73 1.03 5.88 20.21
N SER A 74 0.52 6.79 19.41
CA SER A 74 1.13 8.12 19.25
C SER A 74 0.14 9.29 19.23
N LYS A 75 -1.17 9.03 19.29
CA LYS A 75 -2.20 10.05 18.99
C LYS A 75 -2.05 10.69 17.61
N TRP A 76 -1.50 9.93 16.67
CA TRP A 76 -1.19 10.40 15.32
C TRP A 76 -0.08 11.45 15.25
N ASP A 77 0.77 11.52 16.26
CA ASP A 77 1.97 12.36 16.25
C ASP A 77 3.14 11.60 15.60
N SER A 78 3.53 12.04 14.40
CA SER A 78 4.65 11.45 13.65
C SER A 78 6.02 11.73 14.28
N ASP A 79 6.10 12.69 15.17
CA ASP A 79 7.33 13.05 15.89
C ASP A 79 7.36 12.54 17.33
N ALA A 80 6.33 11.75 17.73
CA ALA A 80 6.24 11.18 19.06
C ALA A 80 7.50 10.36 19.39
N GLN A 81 8.15 10.70 20.48
CA GLN A 81 9.37 10.06 20.96
C GLN A 81 9.16 9.53 22.38
N ASN A 82 9.40 8.24 22.59
CA ASN A 82 9.39 7.68 23.94
C ASN A 82 10.72 8.02 24.67
N PRO A 83 10.69 8.74 25.82
CA PRO A 83 11.91 9.16 26.49
C PRO A 83 12.69 8.01 27.15
N ARG A 84 12.10 6.81 27.23
CA ARG A 84 12.69 5.64 27.91
C ARG A 84 13.10 4.52 26.95
N SER A 85 12.89 4.71 25.65
CA SER A 85 13.21 3.70 24.63
C SER A 85 13.56 4.38 23.31
N THR A 86 13.85 3.59 22.28
CA THR A 86 14.07 4.08 20.91
C THR A 86 12.78 4.19 20.09
N ALA A 87 11.61 3.94 20.72
CA ALA A 87 10.30 4.01 20.07
C ALA A 87 10.02 5.41 19.53
N TYR A 88 9.63 5.48 18.26
CA TYR A 88 9.47 6.71 17.53
C TYR A 88 8.32 6.65 16.51
N GLY A 89 7.67 7.80 16.34
CA GLY A 89 6.71 8.06 15.29
C GLY A 89 5.34 7.46 15.52
N LEU A 90 4.54 7.38 14.45
CA LEU A 90 3.13 6.99 14.49
C LEU A 90 2.90 5.61 15.13
N ALA A 91 3.72 4.63 14.80
CA ALA A 91 3.59 3.25 15.25
C ALA A 91 4.47 2.90 16.45
N GLN A 92 5.18 3.88 17.02
CA GLN A 92 6.10 3.73 18.15
C GLN A 92 7.11 2.57 17.96
N PHE A 93 7.64 2.43 16.75
CA PHE A 93 8.60 1.39 16.44
C PHE A 93 9.96 1.66 17.07
N VAL A 94 10.49 0.65 17.77
CA VAL A 94 11.88 0.64 18.24
C VAL A 94 12.83 0.33 17.09
N ASP A 95 14.12 0.64 17.24
CA ASP A 95 15.12 0.46 16.18
C ASP A 95 15.11 -0.97 15.60
N LYS A 96 15.01 -2.00 16.46
CA LYS A 96 14.92 -3.40 16.02
C LYS A 96 13.70 -3.70 15.14
N THR A 97 12.59 -2.96 15.31
CA THR A 97 11.40 -3.13 14.46
C THR A 97 11.62 -2.52 13.10
N TRP A 98 12.32 -1.37 13.02
CA TRP A 98 12.74 -0.78 11.76
C TRP A 98 13.67 -1.71 10.98
N ASP A 99 14.66 -2.32 11.65
CA ASP A 99 15.55 -3.32 11.06
C ASP A 99 14.77 -4.54 10.54
N LEU A 100 13.79 -5.03 11.34
CA LEU A 100 12.96 -6.19 10.97
C LEU A 100 12.14 -5.96 9.70
N VAL A 101 11.61 -4.76 9.53
CA VAL A 101 10.84 -4.41 8.32
C VAL A 101 11.74 -3.98 7.16
N GLU A 102 13.06 -3.90 7.35
CA GLU A 102 14.03 -3.50 6.32
C GLU A 102 13.69 -2.13 5.69
N ILE A 103 13.27 -1.20 6.51
CA ILE A 103 12.95 0.18 6.13
C ILE A 103 13.73 1.10 7.05
N GLU A 104 14.43 2.07 6.48
CA GLU A 104 15.19 3.05 7.25
C GLU A 104 14.25 3.92 8.11
N LYS A 105 14.61 4.11 9.38
CA LYS A 105 13.87 4.96 10.32
C LYS A 105 13.71 6.37 9.78
N SER A 106 12.50 6.89 9.74
CA SER A 106 12.18 8.16 9.09
C SER A 106 11.19 8.99 9.91
N ALA A 107 11.33 10.31 9.80
CA ALA A 107 10.34 11.28 10.29
C ALA A 107 9.15 11.47 9.31
N ASP A 108 9.26 11.01 8.07
CA ASP A 108 8.16 11.08 7.11
C ASP A 108 7.05 10.10 7.51
N TYR A 109 5.87 10.64 7.81
CA TYR A 109 4.70 9.83 8.19
C TYR A 109 4.31 8.78 7.16
N ARG A 110 4.61 9.00 5.87
CA ARG A 110 4.32 8.04 4.80
C ARG A 110 5.20 6.81 4.94
N ILE A 111 6.49 7.02 5.18
CA ILE A 111 7.46 5.94 5.42
C ILE A 111 7.10 5.19 6.71
N GLN A 112 6.69 5.90 7.76
CA GLN A 112 6.24 5.30 9.02
C GLN A 112 5.01 4.41 8.79
N LEU A 113 4.02 4.86 8.02
CA LEU A 113 2.81 4.06 7.71
C LEU A 113 3.10 2.87 6.80
N ILE A 114 4.01 3.01 5.83
CA ILE A 114 4.46 1.88 5.00
C ILE A 114 5.17 0.83 5.86
N ALA A 115 6.04 1.25 6.78
CA ALA A 115 6.73 0.36 7.72
C ALA A 115 5.73 -0.36 8.63
N ALA A 116 4.75 0.37 9.18
CA ALA A 116 3.69 -0.17 10.02
C ALA A 116 2.83 -1.18 9.25
N GLN A 117 2.43 -0.88 8.02
CA GLN A 117 1.70 -1.80 7.15
C GLN A 117 2.51 -3.10 6.92
N LYS A 118 3.79 -2.98 6.55
CA LYS A 118 4.66 -4.15 6.34
C LYS A 118 4.73 -5.02 7.60
N TYR A 119 4.98 -4.41 8.75
CA TYR A 119 5.06 -5.10 10.04
C TYR A 119 3.77 -5.84 10.39
N VAL A 120 2.63 -5.15 10.32
CA VAL A 120 1.32 -5.71 10.63
C VAL A 120 0.98 -6.88 9.71
N MET A 121 1.23 -6.76 8.40
CA MET A 121 1.00 -7.86 7.47
C MET A 121 1.89 -9.07 7.76
N MET A 122 3.17 -8.84 8.05
CA MET A 122 4.12 -9.91 8.38
C MET A 122 3.76 -10.66 9.66
N ARG A 123 3.31 -9.94 10.68
CA ARG A 123 3.13 -10.49 12.04
C ARG A 123 1.71 -10.97 12.34
N TYR A 124 0.72 -10.26 11.84
CA TYR A 124 -0.70 -10.48 12.17
C TYR A 124 -1.57 -10.79 10.95
N GLY A 125 -1.14 -10.41 9.76
CA GLY A 125 -1.88 -10.59 8.51
C GLY A 125 -3.01 -9.56 8.30
N SER A 126 -3.39 -8.77 9.31
CA SER A 126 -4.38 -7.68 9.20
C SER A 126 -4.27 -6.70 10.36
N TRP A 127 -4.73 -5.46 10.14
CA TRP A 127 -4.83 -4.45 11.20
C TRP A 127 -5.83 -4.83 12.28
N VAL A 128 -6.94 -5.47 11.89
CA VAL A 128 -7.94 -5.96 12.84
C VAL A 128 -7.31 -6.91 13.85
N LYS A 129 -6.53 -7.90 13.39
CA LYS A 129 -5.84 -8.84 14.28
C LYS A 129 -4.74 -8.19 15.11
N ALA A 130 -4.02 -7.22 14.55
CA ALA A 130 -3.02 -6.45 15.29
C ALA A 130 -3.67 -5.66 16.44
N LEU A 131 -4.80 -5.00 16.18
CA LEU A 131 -5.56 -4.28 17.19
C LEU A 131 -6.13 -5.23 18.29
N GLU A 132 -6.67 -6.38 17.90
CA GLU A 132 -7.13 -7.40 18.84
C GLU A 132 -6.00 -7.85 19.78
N HIS A 133 -4.82 -8.12 19.19
CA HIS A 133 -3.63 -8.47 19.97
C HIS A 133 -3.23 -7.35 20.92
N HIS A 134 -3.19 -6.09 20.45
CA HIS A 134 -2.88 -4.93 21.27
C HIS A 134 -3.86 -4.77 22.44
N LYS A 135 -5.17 -4.94 22.20
CA LYS A 135 -6.20 -4.87 23.25
C LYS A 135 -6.02 -5.96 24.32
N GLN A 136 -5.53 -7.12 23.91
CA GLN A 136 -5.33 -8.24 24.83
C GLN A 136 -4.02 -8.13 25.64
N TYR A 137 -2.95 -7.68 25.03
CA TYR A 137 -1.59 -7.74 25.59
C TYR A 137 -0.95 -6.38 25.87
N GLY A 138 -1.53 -5.28 25.36
CA GLY A 138 -1.01 -3.92 25.52
C GLY A 138 0.19 -3.59 24.62
N TRP A 139 0.45 -4.41 23.58
CA TRP A 139 1.49 -4.22 22.58
C TRP A 139 1.14 -4.97 21.28
N TYR A 140 1.82 -4.65 20.19
CA TYR A 140 1.67 -5.35 18.91
C TYR A 140 3.01 -5.48 18.16
#